data_fb67af951441315cda444048e2f0af67
#
_entry.id   fb67af951441315cda444048e2f0af67
#
_cell.length_a   1.000
_cell.length_b   1.000
_cell.length_c   1.000
_cell.angle_alpha   90.00
_cell.angle_beta   90.00
_cell.angle_gamma   90.00
#
_symmetry.space_group_name_H-M   'P 1'
#
loop_
_entity.id
_entity.type
_entity.pdbx_description
1 polymer ?
#
loop_
_entity_poly.entity_id
_entity_poly.type
_entity_poly.pdbx_seq_one_letter_code
_entity_poly.pdbx_strand_id
1 'polypeptide(L)'
;MERRIDLDQVAGLISGHAAAWEQAGLAVGALTWRDVGVPWPYPLKADRAEVADADSVGIAMSKREQEGRLVIFRGGWADLEYWTGHPSDDPVVEAPGANDPMTLTDVGQLLEHFASLFR
;
A
#
# COMPACT_ATOMS: atom_id res chain seq x y z
N MET A 1 1.58 5.13 -22.12
CA MET A 1 0.48 5.08 -21.18
C MET A 1 0.56 6.19 -20.16
N GLU A 2 -0.50 6.90 -19.97
CA GLU A 2 -0.53 7.99 -19.01
C GLU A 2 -0.54 7.49 -17.58
N ARG A 3 0.20 8.22 -16.76
CA ARG A 3 0.23 8.00 -15.32
C ARG A 3 -1.03 8.62 -14.72
N ARG A 4 -1.82 7.83 -13.99
CA ARG A 4 -3.07 8.30 -13.38
C ARG A 4 -2.84 9.05 -12.09
N ILE A 5 -1.91 8.57 -11.27
CA ILE A 5 -1.56 9.21 -10.02
C ILE A 5 -0.04 9.23 -9.85
N ASP A 6 0.43 10.23 -9.12
CA ASP A 6 1.84 10.39 -8.81
C ASP A 6 2.18 9.55 -7.56
N LEU A 7 2.99 8.52 -7.73
CA LEU A 7 3.35 7.63 -6.62
C LEU A 7 4.20 8.31 -5.56
N ASP A 8 4.94 9.34 -5.90
CA ASP A 8 5.67 10.11 -4.89
C ASP A 8 4.71 10.87 -3.98
N GLN A 9 3.59 11.37 -4.54
CA GLN A 9 2.54 11.98 -3.73
C GLN A 9 1.83 10.94 -2.86
N VAL A 10 1.60 9.74 -3.41
CA VAL A 10 1.03 8.63 -2.64
C VAL A 10 1.94 8.28 -1.47
N ALA A 11 3.25 8.17 -1.72
CA ALA A 11 4.23 7.90 -0.66
C ALA A 11 4.18 8.97 0.43
N GLY A 12 4.03 10.23 0.04
CA GLY A 12 3.87 11.34 0.98
C GLY A 12 2.63 11.21 1.85
N LEU A 13 1.51 10.77 1.25
CA LEU A 13 0.28 10.52 2.01
C LEU A 13 0.47 9.38 3.02
N ILE A 14 1.10 8.29 2.60
CA ILE A 14 1.38 7.15 3.49
C ILE A 14 2.26 7.61 4.66
N SER A 15 3.35 8.30 4.35
CA SER A 15 4.27 8.80 5.37
C SER A 15 3.58 9.77 6.34
N GLY A 16 2.64 10.56 5.84
CA GLY A 16 1.87 11.48 6.67
C GLY A 16 0.96 10.78 7.68
N HIS A 17 0.57 9.54 7.42
CA HIS A 17 -0.25 8.76 8.34
C HIS A 17 0.57 7.95 9.34
N ALA A 18 1.85 7.71 9.06
CA ALA A 18 2.65 6.74 9.81
C ALA A 18 2.69 7.00 11.31
N ALA A 19 2.89 8.25 11.73
CA ALA A 19 2.96 8.59 13.15
C ALA A 19 1.65 8.29 13.88
N ALA A 20 0.52 8.63 13.26
CA ALA A 20 -0.80 8.36 13.85
C ALA A 20 -1.06 6.85 13.94
N TRP A 21 -0.65 6.09 12.92
CA TRP A 21 -0.79 4.64 12.94
C TRP A 21 0.06 4.02 14.05
N GLU A 22 1.29 4.48 14.20
CA GLU A 22 2.15 3.98 15.27
C GLU A 22 1.59 4.31 16.65
N GLN A 23 1.03 5.50 16.83
CA GLN A 23 0.34 5.87 18.07
C GLN A 23 -0.87 5.00 18.35
N ALA A 24 -1.52 4.50 17.30
CA ALA A 24 -2.65 3.57 17.43
C ALA A 24 -2.23 2.13 17.68
N GLY A 25 -0.93 1.88 17.80
CA GLY A 25 -0.40 0.54 18.11
C GLY A 25 -0.03 -0.28 16.89
N LEU A 26 -0.02 0.31 15.71
CA LEU A 26 0.38 -0.39 14.50
C LEU A 26 1.90 -0.35 14.33
N ALA A 27 2.47 -1.49 13.93
CA ALA A 27 3.85 -1.52 13.47
C ALA A 27 3.83 -1.22 11.97
N VAL A 28 4.46 -0.12 11.57
CA VAL A 28 4.44 0.35 10.19
C VAL A 28 5.79 0.04 9.56
N GLY A 29 5.78 -0.74 8.47
CA GLY A 29 6.99 -1.09 7.75
C GLY A 29 7.48 0.05 6.87
N ALA A 30 8.63 -0.16 6.25
CA ALA A 30 9.17 0.78 5.28
C ALA A 30 8.36 0.72 3.99
N LEU A 31 8.32 1.83 3.26
CA LEU A 31 7.76 1.85 1.92
C LEU A 31 8.57 0.93 1.01
N THR A 32 7.89 0.23 0.12
CA THR A 32 8.54 -0.60 -0.90
C THR A 32 8.14 -0.11 -2.28
N TRP A 33 9.07 -0.20 -3.21
CA TRP A 33 8.92 0.31 -4.56
C TRP A 33 9.23 -0.78 -5.57
N ARG A 34 8.50 -0.76 -6.67
CA ARG A 34 8.77 -1.62 -7.80
C ARG A 34 9.03 -0.75 -9.02
N ASP A 35 10.05 -1.11 -9.79
CA ASP A 35 10.38 -0.43 -11.04
C ASP A 35 9.58 -1.02 -12.20
N VAL A 36 9.23 -0.17 -13.16
CA VAL A 36 8.55 -0.60 -14.38
C VAL A 36 9.49 -1.47 -15.20
N GLY A 37 8.95 -2.55 -15.78
CA GLY A 37 9.69 -3.39 -16.70
C GLY A 37 10.67 -4.36 -16.08
N VAL A 38 10.70 -4.44 -14.74
CA VAL A 38 11.53 -5.44 -14.06
C VAL A 38 10.89 -6.80 -14.22
N PRO A 39 11.63 -7.82 -14.73
CA PRO A 39 11.06 -9.14 -14.93
C PRO A 39 10.75 -9.85 -13.63
N TRP A 40 9.76 -10.72 -13.67
CA TRP A 40 9.39 -11.56 -12.53
C TRP A 40 10.34 -12.75 -12.38
N PRO A 41 10.73 -13.14 -11.16
CA PRO A 41 10.47 -12.44 -9.90
C PRO A 41 11.39 -11.22 -9.76
N TYR A 42 10.89 -10.18 -9.16
CA TYR A 42 11.65 -8.95 -8.98
C TYR A 42 11.76 -8.60 -7.51
N PRO A 43 12.90 -8.03 -7.08
CA PRO A 43 13.02 -7.56 -5.70
C PRO A 43 12.30 -6.22 -5.54
N LEU A 44 11.61 -6.05 -4.42
CA LEU A 44 11.10 -4.76 -4.03
C LEU A 44 12.24 -3.93 -3.43
N LYS A 45 12.23 -2.64 -3.71
CA LYS A 45 13.25 -1.72 -3.22
C LYS A 45 12.69 -0.90 -2.06
N ALA A 46 13.49 -0.74 -1.02
CA ALA A 46 13.13 0.13 0.11
C ALA A 46 13.57 1.58 -0.12
N ASP A 47 14.50 1.81 -1.04
CA ASP A 47 15.00 3.14 -1.36
C ASP A 47 14.42 3.63 -2.68
N ARG A 48 13.64 4.72 -2.61
CA ARG A 48 13.05 5.33 -3.81
C ARG A 48 14.10 5.67 -4.86
N ALA A 49 15.29 6.04 -4.44
CA ALA A 49 16.37 6.43 -5.36
C ALA A 49 16.89 5.26 -6.21
N GLU A 50 16.64 4.02 -5.80
CA GLU A 50 17.03 2.84 -6.56
C GLU A 50 16.05 2.49 -7.68
N VAL A 51 14.94 3.22 -7.78
CA VAL A 51 13.88 2.97 -8.75
C VAL A 51 13.86 4.10 -9.77
N ALA A 52 14.09 3.77 -11.03
CA ALA A 52 14.15 4.77 -12.10
C ALA A 52 12.75 5.26 -12.49
N ASP A 53 11.80 4.34 -12.63
CA ASP A 53 10.43 4.65 -13.02
C ASP A 53 9.46 3.79 -12.21
N ALA A 54 8.93 4.36 -11.15
CA ALA A 54 8.12 3.61 -10.20
C ALA A 54 6.80 3.15 -10.81
N ASP A 55 6.50 1.86 -10.68
CA ASP A 55 5.24 1.24 -11.09
C ASP A 55 4.28 1.09 -9.90
N SER A 56 4.82 0.85 -8.71
CA SER A 56 4.01 0.72 -7.50
C SER A 56 4.77 1.18 -6.27
N VAL A 57 4.01 1.53 -5.24
CA VAL A 57 4.51 1.79 -3.90
C VAL A 57 3.67 1.00 -2.92
N GLY A 58 4.30 0.33 -1.97
CA GLY A 58 3.61 -0.53 -1.02
C GLY A 58 3.99 -0.23 0.42
N ILE A 59 3.10 -0.64 1.32
CA ILE A 59 3.29 -0.56 2.76
C ILE A 59 2.74 -1.81 3.41
N ALA A 60 3.46 -2.35 4.38
CA ALA A 60 3.01 -3.46 5.21
C ALA A 60 2.87 -2.97 6.64
N MET A 61 1.81 -3.41 7.31
CA MET A 61 1.56 -3.06 8.70
C MET A 61 1.17 -4.31 9.47
N SER A 62 1.41 -4.28 10.78
CA SER A 62 0.99 -5.36 11.65
C SER A 62 0.57 -4.82 13.01
N LYS A 63 -0.27 -5.60 13.70
CA LYS A 63 -0.67 -5.32 15.08
C LYS A 63 -1.00 -6.65 15.73
N ARG A 64 -0.18 -7.08 16.69
CA ARG A 64 -0.29 -8.43 17.28
C ARG A 64 -0.17 -9.48 16.18
N GLU A 65 -1.17 -10.36 16.03
CA GLU A 65 -1.18 -11.37 14.97
C GLU A 65 -1.76 -10.86 13.64
N GLN A 66 -2.30 -9.65 13.64
CA GLN A 66 -2.90 -9.05 12.45
C GLN A 66 -1.82 -8.57 11.50
N GLU A 67 -2.00 -8.84 10.22
CA GLU A 67 -1.07 -8.40 9.18
C GLU A 67 -1.85 -7.82 8.01
N GLY A 68 -1.30 -6.79 7.41
CA GLY A 68 -1.89 -6.20 6.23
C GLY A 68 -0.85 -5.66 5.28
N ARG A 69 -1.17 -5.66 4.00
CA ARG A 69 -0.32 -5.11 2.95
C ARG A 69 -1.18 -4.36 1.96
N LEU A 70 -0.69 -3.22 1.55
CA LEU A 70 -1.34 -2.39 0.55
C LEU A 70 -0.30 -1.99 -0.48
N VAL A 71 -0.58 -2.27 -1.75
CA VAL A 71 0.28 -1.88 -2.87
C VAL A 71 -0.55 -1.03 -3.81
N ILE A 72 -0.07 0.18 -4.10
CA ILE A 72 -0.78 1.13 -4.96
C ILE A 72 0.01 1.29 -6.24
N PHE A 73 -0.68 1.10 -7.36
CA PHE A 73 -0.09 1.14 -8.69
C PHE A 73 -0.33 2.50 -9.35
N ARG A 74 0.61 2.93 -10.17
CA ARG A 74 0.52 4.22 -10.83
C ARG A 74 -0.69 4.37 -11.75
N GLY A 75 -1.27 3.25 -12.17
CA GLY A 75 -2.51 3.24 -12.97
C GLY A 75 -3.75 3.64 -12.21
N GLY A 76 -3.67 3.84 -10.89
CA GLY A 76 -4.82 4.26 -10.09
C GLY A 76 -5.59 3.12 -9.47
N TRP A 77 -4.98 1.96 -9.32
CA TRP A 77 -5.60 0.82 -8.65
C TRP A 77 -4.64 0.25 -7.59
N ALA A 78 -5.15 -0.63 -6.76
CA ALA A 78 -4.37 -1.15 -5.65
C ALA A 78 -4.72 -2.60 -5.35
N ASP A 79 -3.80 -3.28 -4.67
CA ASP A 79 -4.04 -4.56 -4.01
C ASP A 79 -4.00 -4.34 -2.51
N LEU A 80 -5.07 -4.72 -1.84
CA LEU A 80 -5.16 -4.67 -0.39
C LEU A 80 -5.38 -6.08 0.14
N GLU A 81 -4.53 -6.49 1.09
CA GLU A 81 -4.66 -7.77 1.79
C GLU A 81 -4.59 -7.52 3.28
N TYR A 82 -5.47 -8.17 4.03
CA TYR A 82 -5.49 -8.08 5.48
C TYR A 82 -5.89 -9.43 6.07
N TRP A 83 -5.21 -9.84 7.11
CA TRP A 83 -5.48 -11.08 7.81
C TRP A 83 -5.47 -10.85 9.32
N THR A 84 -6.46 -11.41 10.02
CA THR A 84 -6.59 -11.24 11.46
C THR A 84 -5.55 -12.01 12.26
N GLY A 85 -4.89 -12.98 11.66
CA GLY A 85 -3.98 -13.89 12.33
C GLY A 85 -4.67 -15.13 12.89
N HIS A 86 -6.00 -15.18 12.83
CA HIS A 86 -6.75 -16.33 13.33
C HIS A 86 -6.96 -17.35 12.21
N PRO A 87 -6.62 -18.64 12.45
CA PRO A 87 -6.69 -19.65 11.36
C PRO A 87 -8.06 -19.85 10.76
N SER A 88 -9.14 -19.56 11.50
CA SER A 88 -10.48 -19.74 10.99
C SER A 88 -11.03 -18.54 10.22
N ASP A 89 -10.30 -17.44 10.19
CA ASP A 89 -10.73 -16.25 9.46
C ASP A 89 -10.14 -16.24 8.07
N ASP A 90 -10.98 -15.92 7.08
CA ASP A 90 -10.51 -15.73 5.72
C ASP A 90 -9.82 -14.38 5.59
N PRO A 91 -8.76 -14.28 4.78
CA PRO A 91 -8.14 -12.99 4.52
C PRO A 91 -9.11 -12.07 3.76
N VAL A 92 -9.01 -10.77 4.06
CA VAL A 92 -9.69 -9.75 3.27
C VAL A 92 -8.79 -9.43 2.07
N VAL A 93 -9.35 -9.52 0.86
CA VAL A 93 -8.63 -9.21 -0.37
C VAL A 93 -9.49 -8.27 -1.18
N GLU A 94 -8.97 -7.08 -1.48
CA GLU A 94 -9.68 -6.06 -2.22
C GLU A 94 -8.77 -5.48 -3.31
N ALA A 95 -9.40 -5.04 -4.41
CA ALA A 95 -8.69 -4.43 -5.53
C ALA A 95 -9.35 -3.10 -5.91
N PRO A 96 -9.29 -2.09 -5.03
CA PRO A 96 -9.92 -0.80 -5.32
C PRO A 96 -9.29 -0.14 -6.53
N GLY A 97 -10.09 0.56 -7.32
CA GLY A 97 -9.63 1.26 -8.51
C GLY A 97 -9.49 0.40 -9.75
N ALA A 98 -9.79 -0.91 -9.67
CA ALA A 98 -9.62 -1.81 -10.80
C ALA A 98 -10.52 -1.44 -11.99
N ASN A 99 -11.73 -0.98 -11.72
CA ASN A 99 -12.69 -0.61 -12.77
C ASN A 99 -12.76 0.90 -12.99
N ASP A 100 -12.48 1.66 -11.95
CA ASP A 100 -12.53 3.12 -11.98
C ASP A 100 -11.31 3.66 -11.23
N PRO A 101 -10.30 4.14 -11.95
CA PRO A 101 -9.04 4.55 -11.33
C PRO A 101 -9.23 5.58 -10.23
N MET A 102 -8.49 5.38 -9.13
CA MET A 102 -8.56 6.26 -7.97
C MET A 102 -7.85 7.59 -8.22
N THR A 103 -8.38 8.64 -7.58
CA THR A 103 -7.69 9.92 -7.42
C THR A 103 -6.85 9.88 -6.14
N LEU A 104 -6.05 10.93 -5.91
CA LEU A 104 -5.32 11.06 -4.65
C LEU A 104 -6.26 11.16 -3.45
N THR A 105 -7.42 11.79 -3.61
CA THR A 105 -8.45 11.83 -2.55
C THR A 105 -8.92 10.42 -2.21
N ASP A 106 -9.17 9.60 -3.24
CA ASP A 106 -9.58 8.21 -3.05
C ASP A 106 -8.48 7.41 -2.34
N VAL A 107 -7.22 7.65 -2.66
CA VAL A 107 -6.09 7.00 -1.99
C VAL A 107 -6.07 7.37 -0.51
N GLY A 108 -6.31 8.63 -0.16
CA GLY A 108 -6.39 9.04 1.24
C GLY A 108 -7.47 8.28 2.00
N GLN A 109 -8.63 8.12 1.40
CA GLN A 109 -9.73 7.34 1.98
C GLN A 109 -9.37 5.86 2.10
N LEU A 110 -8.67 5.32 1.10
CA LEU A 110 -8.22 3.94 1.13
C LEU A 110 -7.23 3.70 2.28
N LEU A 111 -6.32 4.63 2.54
CA LEU A 111 -5.38 4.52 3.64
C LEU A 111 -6.10 4.47 4.99
N GLU A 112 -7.14 5.28 5.17
CA GLU A 112 -7.96 5.25 6.38
C GLU A 112 -8.71 3.93 6.50
N HIS A 113 -9.28 3.45 5.41
CA HIS A 113 -9.95 2.16 5.38
C HIS A 113 -9.00 1.03 5.75
N PHE A 114 -7.81 1.01 5.17
CA PHE A 114 -6.81 -0.02 5.43
C PHE A 114 -6.47 -0.06 6.92
N ALA A 115 -6.15 1.09 7.51
CA ALA A 115 -5.83 1.16 8.93
C ALA A 115 -6.99 0.72 9.82
N SER A 116 -8.23 1.00 9.40
CA SER A 116 -9.43 0.65 10.17
C SER A 116 -9.66 -0.85 10.30
N LEU A 117 -9.04 -1.67 9.45
CA LEU A 117 -9.15 -3.12 9.52
C LEU A 117 -8.43 -3.68 10.75
N PHE A 118 -7.41 -3.02 11.23
CA PHE A 118 -6.63 -3.45 12.40
C PHE A 118 -7.37 -3.07 13.68
N ARG A 119 -7.58 -4.03 14.54
CA ARG A 119 -8.39 -3.84 15.76
C ARG A 119 -7.64 -4.09 17.04
#